data_d07997a2034bcd430d1330dc8f9da877
#
_entry.id   d07997a2034bcd430d1330dc8f9da877
#
_cell.length_a   1.000
_cell.length_b   1.000
_cell.length_c   1.000
_cell.angle_alpha   90.00
_cell.angle_beta   90.00
_cell.angle_gamma   90.00
#
_symmetry.space_group_name_H-M   'P 1'
#
loop_
_entity.id
_entity.type
_entity.pdbx_description
1 polymer ?
#
loop_
_entity_poly.entity_id
_entity_poly.type
_entity_poly.pdbx_seq_one_letter_code
_entity_poly.pdbx_strand_id
1 'polypeptide(L)'
;MKALILSGGSGTRLRPLTYSQQKQLIPVANKPVLFYAIEDVIEAGADEIGIILGQNKDQVIDTVRAGHWDVPIEFIYQGEPRGLAHTILVAEKFLDDDFVMYLGDNILRDGIVRHRERFNRLKSDASVLLTQVNDPQRFGVADLNQDGSIRRLVEKPKVPPSNYALVGVYFFKPVIIYACKAIKPSWRNELEITDAIQWLIENGYKVDASFVEGWWKDTGKPEDIFEANRLILDDITTKNDGQMDGSRVMGRVIIEKETRIERSVIKGPCVIGKGSVISDSYIGPYTSVGYRCRICGTEVEDTIIMDDSRIINAGKIVESLIGRNVLIQEGVALPKGNRLIVGDNSEISL
;
A
#
# COMPACT_ATOMS: atom_id res chain seq x y z
N MET A 1 -15.29 0.40 -18.33
CA MET A 1 -13.90 0.91 -18.10
C MET A 1 -13.09 -0.19 -17.47
N LYS A 2 -11.90 -0.46 -17.96
CA LYS A 2 -10.99 -1.45 -17.37
C LYS A 2 -10.11 -0.86 -16.27
N ALA A 3 -9.49 -1.71 -15.45
CA ALA A 3 -8.48 -1.28 -14.48
C ALA A 3 -7.17 -2.07 -14.69
N LEU A 4 -6.04 -1.37 -14.59
CA LEU A 4 -4.70 -1.97 -14.62
C LEU A 4 -4.01 -1.69 -13.28
N ILE A 5 -3.90 -2.70 -12.42
CA ILE A 5 -3.27 -2.56 -11.11
C ILE A 5 -1.83 -3.11 -11.16
N LEU A 6 -0.87 -2.34 -10.68
CA LEU A 6 0.54 -2.69 -10.77
C LEU A 6 1.05 -3.32 -9.46
N SER A 7 1.43 -4.59 -9.51
CA SER A 7 1.97 -5.36 -8.38
C SER A 7 3.33 -6.00 -8.67
N GLY A 8 4.17 -5.37 -9.51
CA GLY A 8 5.45 -5.92 -9.97
C GLY A 8 6.71 -5.45 -9.22
N GLY A 9 6.60 -4.53 -8.27
CA GLY A 9 7.76 -3.92 -7.61
C GLY A 9 8.50 -4.84 -6.62
N SER A 10 9.83 -4.79 -6.59
CA SER A 10 10.69 -5.65 -5.75
C SER A 10 10.71 -5.32 -4.25
N GLY A 11 10.24 -4.13 -3.83
CA GLY A 11 10.11 -3.73 -2.43
C GLY A 11 11.42 -3.72 -1.60
N THR A 12 12.57 -3.42 -2.21
CA THR A 12 13.89 -3.53 -1.56
C THR A 12 14.03 -2.72 -0.28
N ARG A 13 13.31 -1.59 -0.15
CA ARG A 13 13.30 -0.73 1.05
C ARG A 13 12.54 -1.32 2.24
N LEU A 14 11.77 -2.38 2.03
CA LEU A 14 10.98 -3.10 3.04
C LEU A 14 11.64 -4.42 3.47
N ARG A 15 12.87 -4.67 3.05
CA ARG A 15 13.64 -5.82 3.55
C ARG A 15 13.87 -5.70 5.06
N PRO A 16 13.84 -6.81 5.81
CA PRO A 16 13.85 -8.21 5.35
C PRO A 16 12.49 -8.80 4.96
N LEU A 17 11.36 -8.16 5.22
CA LEU A 17 10.02 -8.69 4.94
C LEU A 17 9.84 -9.09 3.47
N THR A 18 10.31 -8.26 2.56
CA THR A 18 10.15 -8.48 1.11
C THR A 18 11.17 -9.46 0.50
N TYR A 19 11.96 -10.17 1.30
CA TYR A 19 12.65 -11.37 0.82
C TYR A 19 11.70 -12.54 0.60
N SER A 20 10.67 -12.65 1.43
CA SER A 20 9.71 -13.76 1.41
C SER A 20 8.29 -13.34 1.02
N GLN A 21 8.01 -12.04 0.91
CA GLN A 21 6.66 -11.52 0.66
C GLN A 21 6.68 -10.39 -0.36
N GLN A 22 5.69 -10.37 -1.25
CA GLN A 22 5.47 -9.23 -2.16
C GLN A 22 5.01 -8.00 -1.36
N LYS A 23 5.58 -6.82 -1.64
CA LYS A 23 5.34 -5.60 -0.83
C LYS A 23 3.86 -5.20 -0.76
N GLN A 24 3.12 -5.36 -1.85
CA GLN A 24 1.70 -5.04 -1.93
C GLN A 24 0.80 -5.97 -1.11
N LEU A 25 1.37 -7.09 -0.60
CA LEU A 25 0.68 -8.03 0.28
C LEU A 25 0.95 -7.78 1.76
N ILE A 26 1.80 -6.81 2.11
CA ILE A 26 1.97 -6.36 3.48
C ILE A 26 0.64 -5.77 3.95
N PRO A 27 0.10 -6.20 5.10
CA PRO A 27 -1.20 -5.72 5.55
C PRO A 27 -1.09 -4.34 6.22
N VAL A 28 -2.13 -3.54 6.00
CA VAL A 28 -2.45 -2.32 6.75
C VAL A 28 -3.84 -2.53 7.34
N ALA A 29 -3.98 -2.39 8.65
CA ALA A 29 -5.22 -2.74 9.38
C ALA A 29 -5.76 -4.14 9.02
N ASN A 30 -4.87 -5.13 8.96
CA ASN A 30 -5.11 -6.54 8.61
C ASN A 30 -5.57 -6.81 7.16
N LYS A 31 -5.60 -5.80 6.30
CA LYS A 31 -5.95 -5.96 4.88
C LYS A 31 -4.72 -5.73 4.00
N PRO A 32 -4.38 -6.64 3.06
CA PRO A 32 -3.29 -6.44 2.10
C PRO A 32 -3.44 -5.09 1.37
N VAL A 33 -2.35 -4.33 1.23
CA VAL A 33 -2.40 -3.01 0.56
C VAL A 33 -3.00 -3.11 -0.85
N LEU A 34 -2.70 -4.18 -1.59
CA LEU A 34 -3.27 -4.43 -2.92
C LEU A 34 -4.80 -4.45 -2.94
N PHE A 35 -5.44 -4.89 -1.85
CA PHE A 35 -6.89 -5.00 -1.79
C PHE A 35 -7.58 -3.64 -1.74
N TYR A 36 -6.96 -2.62 -1.16
CA TYR A 36 -7.47 -1.25 -1.22
C TYR A 36 -7.56 -0.77 -2.68
N ALA A 37 -6.50 -1.01 -3.47
CA ALA A 37 -6.52 -0.65 -4.89
C ALA A 37 -7.59 -1.42 -5.69
N ILE A 38 -7.79 -2.72 -5.39
CA ILE A 38 -8.83 -3.53 -6.04
C ILE A 38 -10.22 -3.01 -5.67
N GLU A 39 -10.49 -2.74 -4.39
CA GLU A 39 -11.76 -2.19 -3.91
C GLU A 39 -12.05 -0.83 -4.55
N ASP A 40 -11.07 0.07 -4.58
CA ASP A 40 -11.21 1.41 -5.17
C ASP A 40 -11.58 1.36 -6.66
N VAL A 41 -10.97 0.47 -7.43
CA VAL A 41 -11.28 0.38 -8.86
C VAL A 41 -12.65 -0.28 -9.11
N ILE A 42 -13.05 -1.24 -8.27
CA ILE A 42 -14.39 -1.84 -8.32
C ILE A 42 -15.46 -0.80 -7.98
N GLU A 43 -15.26 -0.04 -6.89
CA GLU A 43 -16.17 1.03 -6.48
C GLU A 43 -16.28 2.12 -7.56
N ALA A 44 -15.15 2.43 -8.22
CA ALA A 44 -15.13 3.31 -9.37
C ALA A 44 -15.79 2.69 -10.63
N GLY A 45 -16.32 1.46 -10.56
CA GLY A 45 -17.05 0.77 -11.61
C GLY A 45 -16.14 0.25 -12.72
N ALA A 46 -15.00 -0.30 -12.39
CA ALA A 46 -14.26 -1.16 -13.30
C ALA A 46 -15.03 -2.46 -13.53
N ASP A 47 -15.13 -2.89 -14.77
CA ASP A 47 -15.82 -4.12 -15.19
C ASP A 47 -14.86 -5.28 -15.44
N GLU A 48 -13.57 -5.00 -15.53
CA GLU A 48 -12.49 -5.98 -15.66
C GLU A 48 -11.19 -5.42 -15.09
N ILE A 49 -10.40 -6.24 -14.37
CA ILE A 49 -9.14 -5.85 -13.73
C ILE A 49 -8.00 -6.67 -14.30
N GLY A 50 -6.96 -6.01 -14.84
CA GLY A 50 -5.66 -6.59 -15.13
C GLY A 50 -4.70 -6.32 -13.97
N ILE A 51 -4.05 -7.36 -13.43
CA ILE A 51 -3.01 -7.20 -12.41
C ILE A 51 -1.65 -7.50 -13.02
N ILE A 52 -0.78 -6.48 -13.08
CA ILE A 52 0.60 -6.65 -13.51
C ILE A 52 1.41 -7.35 -12.43
N LEU A 53 2.03 -8.45 -12.79
CA LEU A 53 2.82 -9.30 -11.91
C LEU A 53 4.32 -9.20 -12.21
N GLY A 54 5.13 -9.20 -11.12
CA GLY A 54 6.59 -9.32 -11.15
C GLY A 54 7.06 -10.75 -10.81
N GLN A 55 8.23 -10.83 -10.17
CA GLN A 55 8.89 -12.11 -9.84
C GLN A 55 8.12 -12.99 -8.85
N ASN A 56 7.52 -12.41 -7.82
CA ASN A 56 6.76 -13.14 -6.78
C ASN A 56 5.27 -13.32 -7.15
N LYS A 57 5.01 -13.66 -8.40
CA LYS A 57 3.67 -13.71 -8.99
C LYS A 57 2.70 -14.64 -8.27
N ASP A 58 3.17 -15.81 -7.85
CA ASP A 58 2.31 -16.86 -7.27
C ASP A 58 1.66 -16.39 -5.96
N GLN A 59 2.39 -15.69 -5.11
CA GLN A 59 1.83 -15.12 -3.87
C GLN A 59 0.71 -14.10 -4.15
N VAL A 60 0.89 -13.25 -5.17
CA VAL A 60 -0.14 -12.28 -5.54
C VAL A 60 -1.37 -12.99 -6.09
N ILE A 61 -1.17 -13.97 -6.99
CA ILE A 61 -2.25 -14.77 -7.58
C ILE A 61 -3.06 -15.47 -6.48
N ASP A 62 -2.38 -16.19 -5.58
CA ASP A 62 -3.03 -16.95 -4.51
C ASP A 62 -3.78 -16.03 -3.55
N THR A 63 -3.18 -14.90 -3.17
CA THR A 63 -3.83 -13.94 -2.27
C THR A 63 -5.06 -13.29 -2.91
N VAL A 64 -4.95 -12.88 -4.18
CA VAL A 64 -6.08 -12.26 -4.90
C VAL A 64 -7.19 -13.27 -5.15
N ARG A 65 -6.88 -14.52 -5.50
CA ARG A 65 -7.87 -15.59 -5.69
C ARG A 65 -8.58 -16.01 -4.40
N ALA A 66 -7.94 -15.85 -3.24
CA ALA A 66 -8.56 -16.08 -1.94
C ALA A 66 -9.56 -14.99 -1.56
N GLY A 67 -9.49 -13.82 -2.18
CA GLY A 67 -10.49 -12.77 -2.09
C GLY A 67 -11.73 -13.10 -2.92
N HIS A 68 -12.85 -12.46 -2.60
CA HIS A 68 -14.11 -12.57 -3.33
C HIS A 68 -14.37 -11.28 -4.09
N TRP A 69 -14.21 -11.31 -5.40
CA TRP A 69 -14.34 -10.13 -6.28
C TRP A 69 -15.48 -10.35 -7.27
N ASP A 70 -16.34 -9.35 -7.41
CA ASP A 70 -17.52 -9.41 -8.30
C ASP A 70 -17.16 -9.08 -9.77
N VAL A 71 -15.87 -8.91 -10.07
CA VAL A 71 -15.36 -8.58 -11.40
C VAL A 71 -14.27 -9.58 -11.83
N PRO A 72 -14.16 -9.91 -13.13
CA PRO A 72 -13.08 -10.76 -13.65
C PRO A 72 -11.71 -10.13 -13.41
N ILE A 73 -10.73 -10.95 -13.01
CA ILE A 73 -9.35 -10.52 -12.81
C ILE A 73 -8.42 -11.34 -13.71
N GLU A 74 -7.71 -10.64 -14.60
CA GLU A 74 -6.64 -11.20 -15.43
C GLU A 74 -5.26 -10.91 -14.82
N PHE A 75 -4.38 -11.92 -14.81
CA PHE A 75 -3.02 -11.77 -14.33
C PHE A 75 -2.06 -11.64 -15.51
N ILE A 76 -1.36 -10.50 -15.60
CA ILE A 76 -0.50 -10.14 -16.72
C ILE A 76 0.96 -10.09 -16.23
N TYR A 77 1.82 -10.93 -16.78
CA TYR A 77 3.23 -11.01 -16.37
C TYR A 77 4.09 -9.98 -17.12
N GLN A 78 4.76 -9.08 -16.39
CA GLN A 78 5.58 -8.02 -16.98
C GLN A 78 6.94 -8.52 -17.50
N GLY A 79 7.48 -9.61 -16.95
CA GLY A 79 8.86 -10.00 -17.20
C GLY A 79 9.86 -9.07 -16.49
N GLU A 80 10.82 -8.54 -17.21
CA GLU A 80 11.75 -7.54 -16.68
C GLU A 80 11.04 -6.19 -16.44
N PRO A 81 11.17 -5.57 -15.24
CA PRO A 81 10.62 -4.26 -14.97
C PRO A 81 11.41 -3.18 -15.73
N ARG A 82 10.76 -2.49 -16.68
CA ARG A 82 11.36 -1.42 -17.48
C ARG A 82 10.62 -0.09 -17.33
N GLY A 83 10.02 0.15 -16.17
CA GLY A 83 9.27 1.36 -15.86
C GLY A 83 7.75 1.21 -15.98
N LEU A 84 7.02 2.25 -15.57
CA LEU A 84 5.56 2.23 -15.48
C LEU A 84 4.91 2.22 -16.88
N ALA A 85 5.41 3.00 -17.81
CA ALA A 85 4.88 3.00 -19.19
C ALA A 85 5.06 1.64 -19.89
N HIS A 86 6.09 0.86 -19.51
CA HIS A 86 6.27 -0.50 -20.02
C HIS A 86 5.12 -1.43 -19.62
N THR A 87 4.50 -1.23 -18.45
CA THR A 87 3.35 -2.07 -18.01
C THR A 87 2.14 -1.89 -18.92
N ILE A 88 1.92 -0.67 -19.45
CA ILE A 88 0.87 -0.38 -20.43
C ILE A 88 1.15 -1.12 -21.74
N LEU A 89 2.40 -1.14 -22.20
CA LEU A 89 2.78 -1.88 -23.44
C LEU A 89 2.61 -3.38 -23.28
N VAL A 90 2.94 -3.95 -22.11
CA VAL A 90 2.73 -5.37 -21.82
C VAL A 90 1.25 -5.73 -21.77
N ALA A 91 0.42 -4.82 -21.26
CA ALA A 91 -1.02 -4.99 -21.15
C ALA A 91 -1.80 -4.50 -22.40
N GLU A 92 -1.13 -4.13 -23.52
CA GLU A 92 -1.76 -3.51 -24.68
C GLU A 92 -2.99 -4.26 -25.19
N LYS A 93 -2.96 -5.59 -25.21
CA LYS A 93 -4.09 -6.41 -25.68
C LYS A 93 -5.28 -6.38 -24.73
N PHE A 94 -5.04 -6.13 -23.45
CA PHE A 94 -6.05 -5.98 -22.42
C PHE A 94 -6.69 -4.58 -22.45
N LEU A 95 -5.94 -3.55 -22.85
CA LEU A 95 -6.31 -2.13 -22.76
C LEU A 95 -6.99 -1.63 -24.06
N ASP A 96 -8.17 -2.18 -24.37
CA ASP A 96 -8.95 -1.84 -25.58
C ASP A 96 -10.06 -0.78 -25.34
N ASP A 97 -10.22 -0.32 -24.08
CA ASP A 97 -11.18 0.70 -23.64
C ASP A 97 -10.48 1.73 -22.72
N ASP A 98 -11.22 2.77 -22.31
CA ASP A 98 -10.79 3.68 -21.25
C ASP A 98 -10.43 2.87 -19.99
N PHE A 99 -9.36 3.23 -19.31
CA PHE A 99 -8.89 2.49 -18.14
C PHE A 99 -8.30 3.37 -17.05
N VAL A 100 -8.33 2.86 -15.82
CA VAL A 100 -7.55 3.39 -14.71
C VAL A 100 -6.30 2.55 -14.51
N MET A 101 -5.13 3.18 -14.44
CA MET A 101 -3.88 2.58 -13.99
C MET A 101 -3.65 2.97 -12.54
N TYR A 102 -3.47 1.97 -11.67
CA TYR A 102 -3.34 2.16 -10.22
C TYR A 102 -2.10 1.42 -9.70
N LEU A 103 -1.20 2.13 -9.02
CA LEU A 103 -0.05 1.51 -8.36
C LEU A 103 -0.52 0.76 -7.11
N GLY A 104 -0.42 -0.55 -7.08
CA GLY A 104 -0.98 -1.43 -6.05
C GLY A 104 -0.36 -1.32 -4.65
N ASP A 105 0.55 -0.36 -4.44
CA ASP A 105 1.13 0.02 -3.15
C ASP A 105 0.67 1.40 -2.66
N ASN A 106 -0.34 1.97 -3.29
CA ASN A 106 -0.94 3.25 -2.91
C ASN A 106 -2.27 3.04 -2.21
N ILE A 107 -2.56 3.89 -1.23
CA ILE A 107 -3.84 3.93 -0.52
C ILE A 107 -4.36 5.37 -0.56
N LEU A 108 -5.60 5.55 -0.99
CA LEU A 108 -6.33 6.81 -0.97
C LEU A 108 -7.49 6.71 0.04
N ARG A 109 -7.67 7.72 0.88
CA ARG A 109 -8.76 7.73 1.86
C ARG A 109 -10.14 7.67 1.21
N ASP A 110 -10.35 8.51 0.23
CA ASP A 110 -11.68 8.77 -0.35
C ASP A 110 -11.87 8.06 -1.69
N GLY A 111 -11.03 7.05 -1.99
CA GLY A 111 -11.08 6.29 -3.23
C GLY A 111 -10.94 7.16 -4.49
N ILE A 112 -11.43 6.65 -5.62
CA ILE A 112 -11.20 7.27 -6.93
C ILE A 112 -12.48 7.58 -7.73
N VAL A 113 -13.67 7.34 -7.17
CA VAL A 113 -14.97 7.50 -7.88
C VAL A 113 -15.13 8.90 -8.49
N ARG A 114 -14.93 9.94 -7.68
CA ARG A 114 -15.06 11.34 -8.13
C ARG A 114 -14.07 11.72 -9.23
N HIS A 115 -12.87 11.13 -9.21
CA HIS A 115 -11.83 11.37 -10.21
C HIS A 115 -12.23 10.75 -11.55
N ARG A 116 -12.83 9.53 -11.54
CA ARG A 116 -13.42 8.91 -12.71
C ARG A 116 -14.56 9.76 -13.28
N GLU A 117 -15.48 10.22 -12.44
CA GLU A 117 -16.59 11.09 -12.87
C GLU A 117 -16.07 12.38 -13.52
N ARG A 118 -15.01 12.98 -12.96
CA ARG A 118 -14.35 14.15 -13.53
C ARG A 118 -13.74 13.84 -14.89
N PHE A 119 -12.99 12.73 -15.02
CA PHE A 119 -12.40 12.27 -16.28
C PHE A 119 -13.45 12.12 -17.37
N ASN A 120 -14.57 11.45 -17.07
CA ASN A 120 -15.67 11.26 -17.99
C ASN A 120 -16.35 12.58 -18.39
N ARG A 121 -16.63 13.45 -17.41
CA ARG A 121 -17.28 14.74 -17.63
C ARG A 121 -16.44 15.66 -18.51
N LEU A 122 -15.15 15.70 -18.29
CA LEU A 122 -14.22 16.54 -19.05
C LEU A 122 -13.87 15.95 -20.41
N LYS A 123 -14.16 14.66 -20.63
CA LYS A 123 -13.75 13.90 -21.83
C LYS A 123 -12.25 14.03 -22.11
N SER A 124 -11.45 13.98 -21.06
CA SER A 124 -9.99 14.08 -21.14
C SER A 124 -9.40 12.84 -21.83
N ASP A 125 -8.23 12.97 -22.44
CA ASP A 125 -7.48 11.84 -22.99
C ASP A 125 -6.62 11.16 -21.92
N ALA A 126 -6.20 11.95 -20.92
CA ALA A 126 -5.60 11.48 -19.68
C ALA A 126 -6.04 12.36 -18.50
N SER A 127 -6.08 11.78 -17.30
CA SER A 127 -6.22 12.52 -16.05
C SER A 127 -5.23 11.99 -15.03
N VAL A 128 -4.45 12.88 -14.40
CA VAL A 128 -3.48 12.55 -13.38
C VAL A 128 -3.97 13.04 -12.02
N LEU A 129 -3.82 12.21 -11.00
CA LEU A 129 -4.14 12.61 -9.63
C LEU A 129 -2.91 13.26 -8.99
N LEU A 130 -3.12 14.42 -8.39
CA LEU A 130 -2.08 15.23 -7.76
C LEU A 130 -2.40 15.47 -6.28
N THR A 131 -1.36 15.49 -5.45
CA THR A 131 -1.42 15.95 -4.06
C THR A 131 -0.20 16.77 -3.71
N GLN A 132 -0.30 17.61 -2.67
CA GLN A 132 0.85 18.35 -2.16
C GLN A 132 1.64 17.48 -1.19
N VAL A 133 2.98 17.48 -1.34
CA VAL A 133 3.90 16.74 -0.49
C VAL A 133 5.05 17.61 -0.03
N ASN A 134 5.69 17.22 1.08
CA ASN A 134 6.87 17.93 1.61
C ASN A 134 8.16 17.55 0.88
N ASP A 135 8.25 16.34 0.33
CA ASP A 135 9.45 15.78 -0.36
C ASP A 135 9.14 15.41 -1.82
N PRO A 136 8.83 16.38 -2.68
CA PRO A 136 8.40 16.13 -4.06
C PRO A 136 9.47 15.43 -4.91
N GLN A 137 10.76 15.54 -4.57
CA GLN A 137 11.86 14.85 -5.26
C GLN A 137 11.78 13.33 -5.26
N ARG A 138 10.91 12.74 -4.44
CA ARG A 138 10.67 11.28 -4.40
C ARG A 138 9.73 10.79 -5.51
N PHE A 139 8.99 11.68 -6.14
CA PHE A 139 7.84 11.38 -7.00
C PHE A 139 7.98 12.04 -8.37
N GLY A 140 7.13 11.66 -9.31
CA GLY A 140 6.82 12.50 -10.45
C GLY A 140 6.17 13.79 -9.97
N VAL A 141 6.57 14.94 -10.51
CA VAL A 141 6.13 16.26 -10.07
C VAL A 141 5.48 17.00 -11.23
N ALA A 142 4.31 17.59 -10.96
CA ALA A 142 3.59 18.43 -11.91
C ALA A 142 3.94 19.90 -11.73
N ASP A 143 4.28 20.58 -12.82
CA ASP A 143 4.39 22.01 -12.93
C ASP A 143 3.11 22.54 -13.58
N LEU A 144 2.40 23.44 -12.90
CA LEU A 144 1.08 23.89 -13.30
C LEU A 144 1.11 25.33 -13.82
N ASN A 145 0.25 25.62 -14.79
CA ASN A 145 -0.07 26.96 -15.24
C ASN A 145 -0.95 27.66 -14.20
N GLN A 146 -1.15 28.98 -14.35
CA GLN A 146 -2.01 29.77 -13.46
C GLN A 146 -3.47 29.34 -13.45
N ASP A 147 -3.95 28.72 -14.53
CA ASP A 147 -5.30 28.18 -14.67
C ASP A 147 -5.45 26.76 -14.07
N GLY A 148 -4.37 26.20 -13.49
CA GLY A 148 -4.35 24.84 -12.91
C GLY A 148 -4.14 23.72 -13.94
N SER A 149 -3.97 24.03 -15.22
CA SER A 149 -3.59 23.03 -16.23
C SER A 149 -2.13 22.62 -16.08
N ILE A 150 -1.80 21.40 -16.54
CA ILE A 150 -0.44 20.88 -16.45
C ILE A 150 0.42 21.53 -17.55
N ARG A 151 1.48 22.20 -17.13
CA ARG A 151 2.50 22.76 -18.04
C ARG A 151 3.54 21.71 -18.39
N ARG A 152 4.01 20.98 -17.38
CA ARG A 152 5.09 19.99 -17.51
C ARG A 152 5.05 18.97 -16.38
N LEU A 153 5.45 17.73 -16.69
CA LEU A 153 5.71 16.67 -15.72
C LEU A 153 7.20 16.33 -15.70
N VAL A 154 7.75 16.05 -14.52
CA VAL A 154 9.16 15.67 -14.36
C VAL A 154 9.29 14.53 -13.38
N GLU A 155 9.92 13.42 -13.81
CA GLU A 155 10.15 12.26 -12.94
C GLU A 155 11.30 12.53 -11.97
N LYS A 156 11.03 12.41 -10.68
CA LYS A 156 11.99 12.50 -9.55
C LYS A 156 13.04 13.58 -9.74
N PRO A 157 12.64 14.85 -9.90
CA PRO A 157 13.55 15.94 -10.18
C PRO A 157 14.48 16.21 -8.99
N LYS A 158 15.77 16.49 -9.25
CA LYS A 158 16.70 16.94 -8.20
C LYS A 158 16.28 18.30 -7.61
N VAL A 159 15.73 19.16 -8.45
CA VAL A 159 15.14 20.45 -8.07
C VAL A 159 13.70 20.44 -8.54
N PRO A 160 12.73 20.17 -7.64
CA PRO A 160 11.31 20.10 -8.00
C PRO A 160 10.76 21.46 -8.45
N PRO A 161 9.98 21.51 -9.53
CA PRO A 161 9.36 22.77 -10.00
C PRO A 161 8.17 23.20 -9.12
N SER A 162 7.63 22.28 -8.34
CA SER A 162 6.50 22.51 -7.43
C SER A 162 6.49 21.44 -6.32
N ASN A 163 5.51 21.50 -5.43
CA ASN A 163 5.24 20.47 -4.44
C ASN A 163 4.05 19.54 -4.83
N TYR A 164 3.56 19.60 -6.06
CA TYR A 164 2.47 18.74 -6.55
C TYR A 164 3.03 17.41 -7.08
N ALA A 165 2.93 16.36 -6.26
CA ALA A 165 3.33 15.00 -6.60
C ALA A 165 2.21 14.24 -7.32
N LEU A 166 2.57 13.36 -8.26
CA LEU A 166 1.68 12.40 -8.88
C LEU A 166 1.41 11.25 -7.90
N VAL A 167 0.12 10.93 -7.73
CA VAL A 167 -0.38 9.98 -6.71
C VAL A 167 -0.30 8.52 -7.18
N GLY A 168 0.22 8.21 -8.33
CA GLY A 168 0.24 6.81 -8.79
C GLY A 168 -1.11 6.24 -9.22
N VAL A 169 -2.09 7.10 -9.47
CA VAL A 169 -3.39 6.76 -10.07
C VAL A 169 -3.63 7.65 -11.27
N TYR A 170 -3.97 7.03 -12.39
CA TYR A 170 -4.08 7.70 -13.68
C TYR A 170 -5.30 7.16 -14.43
N PHE A 171 -6.10 8.02 -15.03
CA PHE A 171 -7.14 7.62 -15.98
C PHE A 171 -6.64 7.91 -17.40
N PHE A 172 -6.81 6.95 -18.28
CA PHE A 172 -6.32 7.03 -19.65
C PHE A 172 -7.36 6.55 -20.65
N LYS A 173 -7.37 7.18 -21.82
CA LYS A 173 -7.85 6.54 -23.03
C LYS A 173 -6.75 5.71 -23.68
N PRO A 174 -7.08 4.76 -24.56
CA PRO A 174 -6.08 3.91 -25.25
C PRO A 174 -4.99 4.67 -25.99
N VAL A 175 -5.18 5.95 -26.30
CA VAL A 175 -4.18 6.81 -26.96
C VAL A 175 -2.84 6.88 -26.20
N ILE A 176 -2.81 6.66 -24.87
CA ILE A 176 -1.58 6.60 -24.09
C ILE A 176 -0.62 5.51 -24.58
N ILE A 177 -1.12 4.44 -25.19
CA ILE A 177 -0.30 3.35 -25.76
C ILE A 177 0.63 3.89 -26.83
N TYR A 178 0.17 4.81 -27.68
CA TYR A 178 1.01 5.45 -28.70
C TYR A 178 2.10 6.31 -28.05
N ALA A 179 1.79 7.05 -27.01
CA ALA A 179 2.76 7.80 -26.24
C ALA A 179 3.83 6.88 -25.64
N CYS A 180 3.42 5.76 -24.99
CA CYS A 180 4.33 4.78 -24.44
C CYS A 180 5.27 4.14 -25.48
N LYS A 181 4.82 3.99 -26.74
CA LYS A 181 5.65 3.52 -27.86
C LYS A 181 6.61 4.59 -28.39
N ALA A 182 6.29 5.87 -28.22
CA ALA A 182 7.06 6.99 -28.77
C ALA A 182 8.19 7.45 -27.83
N ILE A 183 8.08 7.25 -26.51
CA ILE A 183 9.09 7.68 -25.54
C ILE A 183 10.34 6.79 -25.57
N LYS A 184 11.45 7.32 -25.07
CA LYS A 184 12.70 6.60 -24.87
C LYS A 184 12.95 6.35 -23.39
N PRO A 185 13.74 5.32 -23.03
CA PRO A 185 14.15 5.13 -21.65
C PRO A 185 14.82 6.38 -21.06
N SER A 186 14.45 6.71 -19.83
CA SER A 186 15.05 7.81 -19.06
C SER A 186 16.49 7.51 -18.66
N TRP A 187 17.11 8.45 -17.95
CA TRP A 187 18.43 8.25 -17.31
C TRP A 187 18.46 7.10 -16.30
N ARG A 188 17.28 6.63 -15.85
CA ARG A 188 17.10 5.47 -14.98
C ARG A 188 17.01 4.15 -15.75
N ASN A 189 17.09 4.20 -17.09
CA ASN A 189 16.81 3.09 -18.00
C ASN A 189 15.38 2.54 -17.88
N GLU A 190 14.41 3.42 -17.55
CA GLU A 190 13.00 3.12 -17.41
C GLU A 190 12.17 3.92 -18.42
N LEU A 191 11.08 3.33 -18.91
CA LEU A 191 10.02 4.03 -19.64
C LEU A 191 9.10 4.68 -18.64
N GLU A 192 9.26 5.98 -18.42
CA GLU A 192 8.54 6.72 -17.39
C GLU A 192 7.12 7.06 -17.84
N ILE A 193 6.16 6.91 -16.94
CA ILE A 193 4.78 7.32 -17.25
C ILE A 193 4.65 8.84 -17.37
N THR A 194 5.46 9.58 -16.62
CA THR A 194 5.56 11.05 -16.72
C THR A 194 5.96 11.50 -18.11
N ASP A 195 6.90 10.81 -18.76
CA ASP A 195 7.32 11.14 -20.12
C ASP A 195 6.23 10.80 -21.15
N ALA A 196 5.50 9.70 -20.96
CA ALA A 196 4.37 9.36 -21.82
C ALA A 196 3.23 10.38 -21.72
N ILE A 197 2.92 10.83 -20.51
CA ILE A 197 1.90 11.87 -20.32
C ILE A 197 2.40 13.21 -20.86
N GLN A 198 3.68 13.54 -20.68
CA GLN A 198 4.28 14.74 -21.26
C GLN A 198 4.17 14.72 -22.80
N TRP A 199 4.41 13.56 -23.41
CA TRP A 199 4.23 13.39 -24.86
C TRP A 199 2.78 13.68 -25.30
N LEU A 200 1.77 13.25 -24.52
CA LEU A 200 0.38 13.59 -24.82
C LEU A 200 0.15 15.11 -24.82
N ILE A 201 0.66 15.83 -23.79
CA ILE A 201 0.55 17.29 -23.68
C ILE A 201 1.17 17.97 -24.89
N GLU A 202 2.38 17.60 -25.28
CA GLU A 202 3.14 18.16 -26.41
C GLU A 202 2.49 17.90 -27.77
N ASN A 203 1.70 16.82 -27.87
CA ASN A 203 0.96 16.48 -29.09
C ASN A 203 -0.50 16.96 -29.08
N GLY A 204 -0.87 17.84 -28.14
CA GLY A 204 -2.17 18.53 -28.13
C GLY A 204 -3.33 17.69 -27.59
N TYR A 205 -3.06 16.57 -26.93
CA TYR A 205 -4.08 15.80 -26.22
C TYR A 205 -4.50 16.47 -24.91
N LYS A 206 -5.72 16.26 -24.53
CA LYS A 206 -6.30 16.87 -23.32
C LYS A 206 -5.91 16.09 -22.06
N VAL A 207 -4.96 16.63 -21.28
CA VAL A 207 -4.54 16.06 -20.01
C VAL A 207 -5.07 16.92 -18.85
N ASP A 208 -5.85 16.32 -17.96
CA ASP A 208 -6.46 16.98 -16.80
C ASP A 208 -5.68 16.69 -15.51
N ALA A 209 -5.61 17.70 -14.64
CA ALA A 209 -5.12 17.58 -13.27
C ALA A 209 -6.31 17.42 -12.31
N SER A 210 -6.34 16.33 -11.55
CA SER A 210 -7.36 16.06 -10.54
C SER A 210 -6.72 16.02 -9.15
N PHE A 211 -7.14 16.89 -8.24
CA PHE A 211 -6.52 17.00 -6.92
C PHE A 211 -7.18 16.03 -5.93
N VAL A 212 -6.33 15.26 -5.22
CA VAL A 212 -6.76 14.39 -4.13
C VAL A 212 -7.15 15.24 -2.92
N GLU A 213 -8.34 15.01 -2.40
CA GLU A 213 -8.77 15.50 -1.10
C GLU A 213 -8.54 14.39 -0.07
N GLY A 214 -8.36 14.72 1.21
CA GLY A 214 -7.98 13.75 2.21
C GLY A 214 -6.50 13.35 2.14
N TRP A 215 -6.18 12.20 2.70
CA TRP A 215 -4.82 11.71 2.70
C TRP A 215 -4.56 10.66 1.60
N TRP A 216 -3.33 10.62 1.18
CA TRP A 216 -2.76 9.60 0.29
C TRP A 216 -1.46 9.07 0.87
N LYS A 217 -1.20 7.77 0.71
CA LYS A 217 0.05 7.11 1.10
C LYS A 217 0.58 6.16 0.04
N ASP A 218 1.87 6.34 -0.28
CA ASP A 218 2.70 5.34 -0.97
C ASP A 218 3.37 4.47 0.11
N THR A 219 3.02 3.20 0.20
CA THR A 219 3.55 2.26 1.22
C THR A 219 4.93 1.72 0.84
N GLY A 220 5.82 2.60 0.40
CA GLY A 220 7.15 2.25 -0.11
C GLY A 220 8.24 2.01 0.94
N LYS A 221 8.01 2.40 2.21
CA LYS A 221 8.94 2.28 3.35
C LYS A 221 8.18 1.83 4.60
N PRO A 222 8.87 1.28 5.63
CA PRO A 222 8.24 0.91 6.89
C PRO A 222 7.45 2.06 7.54
N GLU A 223 8.01 3.27 7.56
CA GLU A 223 7.38 4.46 8.14
C GLU A 223 6.07 4.80 7.44
N ASP A 224 6.04 4.68 6.09
CA ASP A 224 4.84 4.93 5.29
C ASP A 224 3.73 3.88 5.60
N ILE A 225 4.12 2.62 5.91
CA ILE A 225 3.20 1.54 6.31
C ILE A 225 2.61 1.82 7.70
N PHE A 226 3.42 2.23 8.69
CA PHE A 226 2.91 2.61 10.01
C PHE A 226 1.95 3.79 9.92
N GLU A 227 2.29 4.81 9.15
CA GLU A 227 1.43 5.97 8.98
C GLU A 227 0.11 5.60 8.30
N ALA A 228 0.14 4.77 7.25
CA ALA A 228 -1.06 4.25 6.61
C ALA A 228 -1.91 3.43 7.59
N ASN A 229 -1.29 2.58 8.44
CA ASN A 229 -1.98 1.80 9.45
C ASN A 229 -2.69 2.70 10.48
N ARG A 230 -2.01 3.75 10.96
CA ARG A 230 -2.59 4.74 11.89
C ARG A 230 -3.81 5.43 11.27
N LEU A 231 -3.66 5.91 10.02
CA LEU A 231 -4.73 6.63 9.32
C LEU A 231 -5.96 5.75 9.06
N ILE A 232 -5.77 4.51 8.64
CA ILE A 232 -6.90 3.57 8.43
C ILE A 232 -7.55 3.23 9.78
N LEU A 233 -6.76 2.96 10.84
CA LEU A 233 -7.30 2.63 12.15
C LEU A 233 -8.05 3.80 12.79
N ASP A 234 -7.72 5.05 12.47
CA ASP A 234 -8.48 6.22 12.92
C ASP A 234 -9.90 6.29 12.35
N ASP A 235 -10.14 5.66 11.20
CA ASP A 235 -11.45 5.67 10.54
C ASP A 235 -12.29 4.40 10.83
N ILE A 236 -11.77 3.40 11.60
CA ILE A 236 -12.53 2.18 11.90
C ILE A 236 -13.71 2.43 12.82
N THR A 237 -14.75 1.63 12.64
CA THR A 237 -15.89 1.52 13.54
C THR A 237 -15.72 0.32 14.47
N THR A 238 -16.14 0.47 15.74
CA THR A 238 -16.03 -0.62 16.72
C THR A 238 -16.90 -1.81 16.32
N LYS A 239 -16.29 -3.01 16.36
CA LYS A 239 -16.96 -4.29 16.13
C LYS A 239 -16.32 -5.35 17.02
N ASN A 240 -17.15 -6.13 17.73
CA ASN A 240 -16.66 -7.22 18.56
C ASN A 240 -17.45 -8.50 18.29
N ASP A 241 -16.82 -9.42 17.57
CA ASP A 241 -17.33 -10.76 17.27
C ASP A 241 -16.56 -11.85 18.04
N GLY A 242 -15.63 -11.49 18.93
CA GLY A 242 -14.79 -12.39 19.73
C GLY A 242 -15.36 -12.72 21.10
N GLN A 243 -14.64 -13.57 21.83
CA GLN A 243 -14.93 -13.97 23.22
C GLN A 243 -13.98 -13.26 24.16
N MET A 244 -14.52 -12.75 25.28
CA MET A 244 -13.74 -12.03 26.28
C MET A 244 -13.99 -12.59 27.68
N ASP A 245 -12.92 -12.77 28.46
CA ASP A 245 -12.96 -13.18 29.84
C ASP A 245 -12.01 -12.32 30.68
N GLY A 246 -12.52 -11.70 31.75
CA GLY A 246 -11.74 -10.84 32.63
C GLY A 246 -10.99 -9.68 31.95
N SER A 247 -11.44 -9.25 30.79
CA SER A 247 -10.75 -8.30 29.93
C SER A 247 -11.49 -6.97 29.78
N ARG A 248 -10.76 -5.91 29.45
CA ARG A 248 -11.33 -4.57 29.23
C ARG A 248 -10.99 -4.09 27.81
N VAL A 249 -12.00 -3.55 27.11
CA VAL A 249 -11.85 -2.90 25.78
C VAL A 249 -12.24 -1.44 25.89
N MET A 250 -11.43 -0.55 25.31
CA MET A 250 -11.62 0.89 25.30
C MET A 250 -11.30 1.48 23.93
N GLY A 251 -12.06 2.48 23.49
CA GLY A 251 -11.86 3.13 22.19
C GLY A 251 -12.40 2.31 21.01
N ARG A 252 -11.99 2.66 19.79
CA ARG A 252 -12.42 1.98 18.55
C ARG A 252 -11.62 0.71 18.37
N VAL A 253 -12.27 -0.45 18.43
CA VAL A 253 -11.62 -1.74 18.33
C VAL A 253 -12.43 -2.67 17.44
N ILE A 254 -11.77 -3.32 16.49
CA ILE A 254 -12.33 -4.45 15.74
C ILE A 254 -11.75 -5.74 16.34
N ILE A 255 -12.63 -6.62 16.83
CA ILE A 255 -12.28 -7.97 17.26
C ILE A 255 -13.05 -8.95 16.38
N GLU A 256 -12.31 -9.72 15.59
CA GLU A 256 -12.91 -10.64 14.64
C GLU A 256 -13.33 -11.98 15.30
N LYS A 257 -14.10 -12.78 14.57
CA LYS A 257 -14.64 -14.08 15.01
C LYS A 257 -13.55 -15.04 15.51
N GLU A 258 -13.91 -15.94 16.40
CA GLU A 258 -13.02 -16.98 16.95
C GLU A 258 -11.82 -16.40 17.76
N THR A 259 -11.74 -15.10 17.94
CA THR A 259 -10.73 -14.45 18.78
C THR A 259 -11.09 -14.64 20.26
N ARG A 260 -10.07 -14.92 21.10
CA ARG A 260 -10.21 -15.05 22.56
C ARG A 260 -9.30 -14.04 23.26
N ILE A 261 -9.87 -13.27 24.18
CA ILE A 261 -9.13 -12.26 24.95
C ILE A 261 -9.38 -12.50 26.43
N GLU A 262 -8.32 -12.86 27.17
CA GLU A 262 -8.37 -13.26 28.56
C GLU A 262 -7.49 -12.35 29.43
N ARG A 263 -8.02 -11.84 30.53
CA ARG A 263 -7.30 -11.02 31.54
C ARG A 263 -6.42 -9.93 30.93
N SER A 264 -6.91 -9.29 29.88
CA SER A 264 -6.14 -8.36 29.05
C SER A 264 -6.82 -7.01 28.92
N VAL A 265 -6.05 -6.00 28.55
CA VAL A 265 -6.56 -4.65 28.27
C VAL A 265 -6.30 -4.34 26.78
N ILE A 266 -7.38 -4.01 26.08
CA ILE A 266 -7.32 -3.61 24.66
C ILE A 266 -7.72 -2.14 24.56
N LYS A 267 -6.83 -1.31 24.04
CA LYS A 267 -7.06 0.12 23.89
C LYS A 267 -6.89 0.52 22.41
N GLY A 268 -8.01 0.84 21.77
CA GLY A 268 -8.04 1.27 20.37
C GLY A 268 -7.54 2.71 20.13
N PRO A 269 -7.37 3.08 18.85
CA PRO A 269 -7.83 2.31 17.71
C PRO A 269 -6.91 1.10 17.40
N CYS A 270 -7.50 -0.09 17.24
CA CYS A 270 -6.76 -1.30 16.88
C CYS A 270 -7.68 -2.37 16.26
N VAL A 271 -7.07 -3.34 15.58
CA VAL A 271 -7.75 -4.48 14.98
C VAL A 271 -7.09 -5.78 15.45
N ILE A 272 -7.91 -6.78 15.81
CA ILE A 272 -7.47 -8.10 16.21
C ILE A 272 -8.12 -9.12 15.29
N GLY A 273 -7.31 -9.80 14.52
CA GLY A 273 -7.72 -10.72 13.46
C GLY A 273 -8.24 -12.04 14.01
N LYS A 274 -9.04 -12.68 13.16
CA LYS A 274 -9.75 -13.93 13.41
C LYS A 274 -8.85 -15.02 14.00
N GLY A 275 -9.37 -15.73 15.03
CA GLY A 275 -8.71 -16.90 15.60
C GLY A 275 -7.50 -16.57 16.47
N SER A 276 -7.24 -15.30 16.76
CA SER A 276 -6.13 -14.90 17.61
C SER A 276 -6.45 -15.08 19.10
N VAL A 277 -5.43 -15.35 19.91
CA VAL A 277 -5.55 -15.55 21.35
C VAL A 277 -4.64 -14.54 22.07
N ILE A 278 -5.23 -13.71 22.90
CA ILE A 278 -4.53 -12.69 23.68
C ILE A 278 -4.80 -12.95 25.17
N SER A 279 -3.75 -13.15 25.97
CA SER A 279 -3.88 -13.39 27.41
C SER A 279 -2.86 -12.60 28.21
N ASP A 280 -3.28 -12.13 29.39
CA ASP A 280 -2.41 -11.44 30.37
C ASP A 280 -1.60 -10.30 29.71
N SER A 281 -2.19 -9.56 28.77
CA SER A 281 -1.49 -8.65 27.85
C SER A 281 -2.19 -7.29 27.74
N TYR A 282 -1.43 -6.32 27.25
CA TYR A 282 -1.93 -5.03 26.83
C TYR A 282 -1.73 -4.83 25.32
N ILE A 283 -2.82 -4.55 24.61
CA ILE A 283 -2.76 -4.13 23.20
C ILE A 283 -3.19 -2.68 23.12
N GLY A 284 -2.25 -1.82 22.77
CA GLY A 284 -2.41 -0.37 22.74
C GLY A 284 -2.87 0.16 21.37
N PRO A 285 -3.03 1.50 21.27
CA PRO A 285 -3.48 2.15 20.07
C PRO A 285 -2.60 1.84 18.85
N TYR A 286 -3.21 1.94 17.67
CA TYR A 286 -2.59 1.77 16.35
C TYR A 286 -1.96 0.40 16.09
N THR A 287 -2.38 -0.59 16.89
CA THR A 287 -1.90 -1.96 16.72
C THR A 287 -2.83 -2.78 15.82
N SER A 288 -2.24 -3.47 14.85
CA SER A 288 -2.91 -4.46 14.02
C SER A 288 -2.36 -5.84 14.32
N VAL A 289 -3.20 -6.72 14.87
CA VAL A 289 -2.88 -8.13 15.13
C VAL A 289 -3.53 -8.98 14.04
N GLY A 290 -2.72 -9.70 13.27
CA GLY A 290 -3.16 -10.56 12.18
C GLY A 290 -3.96 -11.78 12.64
N TYR A 291 -4.17 -12.70 11.74
CA TYR A 291 -4.97 -13.92 11.98
C TYR A 291 -4.18 -14.97 12.76
N ARG A 292 -4.86 -15.72 13.65
CA ARG A 292 -4.29 -16.85 14.40
C ARG A 292 -3.00 -16.53 15.17
N CYS A 293 -2.83 -15.27 15.58
CA CYS A 293 -1.72 -14.86 16.41
C CYS A 293 -1.95 -15.28 17.87
N ARG A 294 -0.85 -15.48 18.62
CA ARG A 294 -0.88 -15.72 20.05
C ARG A 294 0.00 -14.71 20.77
N ILE A 295 -0.60 -13.89 21.62
CA ILE A 295 0.11 -12.89 22.42
C ILE A 295 -0.17 -13.17 23.90
N CYS A 296 0.87 -13.36 24.70
CA CYS A 296 0.77 -13.70 26.11
C CYS A 296 1.80 -12.91 26.93
N GLY A 297 1.39 -12.29 28.04
CA GLY A 297 2.27 -11.60 28.98
C GLY A 297 3.09 -10.46 28.35
N THR A 298 2.52 -9.73 27.36
CA THR A 298 3.24 -8.74 26.56
C THR A 298 2.43 -7.46 26.40
N GLU A 299 3.11 -6.33 26.40
CA GLU A 299 2.52 -5.02 26.02
C GLU A 299 2.90 -4.70 24.57
N VAL A 300 1.91 -4.32 23.76
CA VAL A 300 2.11 -3.98 22.33
C VAL A 300 1.41 -2.68 22.00
N GLU A 301 2.11 -1.75 21.38
CA GLU A 301 1.54 -0.48 20.88
C GLU A 301 2.08 -0.17 19.48
N ASP A 302 1.29 0.50 18.64
CA ASP A 302 1.68 1.04 17.35
C ASP A 302 2.47 0.04 16.49
N THR A 303 1.97 -1.18 16.43
CA THR A 303 2.69 -2.34 15.88
C THR A 303 1.80 -3.12 14.93
N ILE A 304 2.37 -3.59 13.84
CA ILE A 304 1.72 -4.50 12.89
C ILE A 304 2.30 -5.89 13.08
N ILE A 305 1.47 -6.84 13.51
CA ILE A 305 1.81 -8.25 13.69
C ILE A 305 1.09 -9.05 12.63
N MET A 306 1.84 -9.69 11.73
CA MET A 306 1.23 -10.51 10.67
C MET A 306 0.87 -11.90 11.19
N ASP A 307 0.10 -12.63 10.38
CA ASP A 307 -0.54 -13.90 10.70
C ASP A 307 0.40 -14.96 11.32
N ASP A 308 -0.21 -15.85 12.12
CA ASP A 308 0.42 -17.04 12.69
C ASP A 308 1.60 -16.76 13.64
N SER A 309 1.79 -15.49 14.07
CA SER A 309 2.89 -15.09 14.93
C SER A 309 2.59 -15.32 16.41
N ARG A 310 3.64 -15.63 17.18
CA ARG A 310 3.56 -15.91 18.62
C ARG A 310 4.50 -14.98 19.37
N ILE A 311 3.97 -14.25 20.36
CA ILE A 311 4.71 -13.30 21.18
C ILE A 311 4.42 -13.64 22.64
N ILE A 312 5.47 -14.07 23.37
CA ILE A 312 5.29 -14.65 24.70
C ILE A 312 6.29 -14.02 25.67
N ASN A 313 5.80 -13.33 26.71
CA ASN A 313 6.59 -12.68 27.75
C ASN A 313 7.71 -11.78 27.17
N ALA A 314 7.40 -11.03 26.11
CA ALA A 314 8.39 -10.24 25.38
C ALA A 314 8.53 -8.79 25.93
N GLY A 315 7.97 -8.52 27.11
CA GLY A 315 7.99 -7.18 27.70
C GLY A 315 7.12 -6.20 26.91
N LYS A 316 7.69 -5.08 26.48
CA LYS A 316 6.98 -4.06 25.67
C LYS A 316 7.53 -3.99 24.25
N ILE A 317 6.63 -4.01 23.26
CA ILE A 317 6.92 -3.90 21.82
C ILE A 317 6.20 -2.66 21.30
N VAL A 318 6.94 -1.77 20.62
CA VAL A 318 6.39 -0.55 20.04
C VAL A 318 6.96 -0.33 18.63
N GLU A 319 6.21 0.38 17.78
CA GLU A 319 6.62 0.80 16.43
C GLU A 319 7.31 -0.34 15.64
N SER A 320 6.70 -1.54 15.70
CA SER A 320 7.31 -2.75 15.15
C SER A 320 6.48 -3.36 14.02
N LEU A 321 7.18 -3.81 12.96
CA LEU A 321 6.57 -4.54 11.86
C LEU A 321 7.06 -6.00 11.91
N ILE A 322 6.17 -6.89 12.35
CA ILE A 322 6.46 -8.29 12.62
C ILE A 322 5.86 -9.17 11.52
N GLY A 323 6.71 -9.91 10.84
CA GLY A 323 6.33 -10.78 9.72
C GLY A 323 5.44 -11.96 10.13
N ARG A 324 5.10 -12.81 9.16
CA ARG A 324 4.28 -14.00 9.39
C ARG A 324 5.05 -15.10 10.09
N ASN A 325 4.36 -15.89 10.93
CA ASN A 325 4.92 -17.05 11.62
C ASN A 325 6.20 -16.76 12.44
N VAL A 326 6.28 -15.55 13.02
CA VAL A 326 7.40 -15.13 13.87
C VAL A 326 7.17 -15.58 15.31
N LEU A 327 8.22 -16.08 15.96
CA LEU A 327 8.23 -16.33 17.40
C LEU A 327 9.13 -15.31 18.10
N ILE A 328 8.55 -14.52 19.00
CA ILE A 328 9.25 -13.63 19.91
C ILE A 328 8.95 -14.13 21.32
N GLN A 329 10.00 -14.46 22.09
CA GLN A 329 9.83 -14.88 23.46
C GLN A 329 11.01 -14.47 24.34
N GLU A 330 10.76 -14.29 25.64
CA GLU A 330 11.84 -14.05 26.58
C GLU A 330 12.81 -15.23 26.58
N GLY A 331 14.11 -14.95 26.43
CA GLY A 331 15.15 -15.96 26.49
C GLY A 331 15.37 -16.46 27.94
N VAL A 332 15.45 -17.77 28.14
CA VAL A 332 15.67 -18.40 29.45
C VAL A 332 17.18 -18.49 29.81
N ALA A 333 18.03 -17.90 28.99
CA ALA A 333 19.49 -18.02 29.18
C ALA A 333 20.01 -17.16 30.36
N LEU A 334 20.87 -17.76 31.17
CA LEU A 334 21.63 -17.05 32.20
C LEU A 334 23.11 -16.90 31.76
N PRO A 335 23.78 -15.78 32.09
CA PRO A 335 23.24 -14.60 32.78
C PRO A 335 22.25 -13.80 31.93
N LYS A 336 21.29 -13.15 32.60
CA LYS A 336 20.41 -12.17 31.91
C LYS A 336 21.28 -10.99 31.45
N GLY A 337 21.37 -10.80 30.16
CA GLY A 337 22.13 -9.68 29.57
C GLY A 337 22.11 -9.70 28.04
N ASN A 338 22.54 -8.60 27.45
CA ASN A 338 22.63 -8.47 26.00
C ASN A 338 23.93 -9.17 25.50
N ARG A 339 23.76 -10.12 24.58
CA ARG A 339 24.90 -10.67 23.84
C ARG A 339 25.10 -9.86 22.58
N LEU A 340 26.21 -9.14 22.49
CA LEU A 340 26.53 -8.29 21.36
C LEU A 340 27.69 -8.89 20.55
N ILE A 341 27.54 -8.95 19.24
CA ILE A 341 28.60 -9.20 18.27
C ILE A 341 28.53 -8.03 17.30
N VAL A 342 29.42 -7.07 17.48
CA VAL A 342 29.37 -5.77 16.78
C VAL A 342 30.68 -5.54 16.04
N GLY A 343 30.62 -4.85 14.91
CA GLY A 343 31.77 -4.43 14.14
C GLY A 343 32.35 -3.10 14.61
N ASP A 344 33.43 -2.66 13.95
CA ASP A 344 34.05 -1.36 14.21
C ASP A 344 33.07 -0.19 13.91
N ASN A 345 33.18 0.86 14.70
CA ASN A 345 32.36 2.09 14.59
C ASN A 345 30.84 1.85 14.78
N SER A 346 30.46 0.82 15.50
CA SER A 346 29.04 0.58 15.83
C SER A 346 28.60 1.49 16.98
N GLU A 347 27.42 2.07 16.85
CA GLU A 347 26.71 2.79 17.92
C GLU A 347 25.54 1.94 18.40
N ILE A 348 25.42 1.74 19.71
CA ILE A 348 24.41 0.85 20.30
C ILE A 348 23.73 1.62 21.43
N SER A 349 22.40 1.73 21.35
CA SER A 349 21.54 2.18 22.44
C SER A 349 20.84 0.95 23.04
N LEU A 350 21.00 0.72 24.36
CA LEU A 350 20.45 -0.41 25.13
C LEU A 350 19.36 0.06 26.09
#